data_b08ede9a24ec5e7a3dcc50d72049c7f8
#
_entry.id   b08ede9a24ec5e7a3dcc50d72049c7f8
#
_cell.length_a   1.000
_cell.length_b   1.000
_cell.length_c   1.000
_cell.angle_alpha   90.00
_cell.angle_beta   90.00
_cell.angle_gamma   90.00
#
_symmetry.space_group_name_H-M   'P 1'
#
loop_
_entity.id
_entity.type
_entity.pdbx_description
1 polymer ?
#
loop_
_entity_poly.entity_id
_entity_poly.type
_entity_poly.pdbx_seq_one_letter_code
_entity_poly.pdbx_strand_id
1 'polypeptide(L)'
;MTRILKRLAAAACMTLTLSVAFAGQPLKIESITYEPQANVNGEQLLLNGAGLRTKIFFKVYTAGLYLKAPARRNTEAMAQNSAARVRLGLLRDVSCASFIDSLNDGIKANLQPAKEKAISAELEALRSLMRSIGDVKTGDIIDFDYSPDKGTTVHLNDKPVGEPIGGGRALYNAVLAIWLGDNAIDDGLKKKLLKSGD
;
A
#
# COMPACT_ATOMS: atom_id res chain seq x y z
N MET A 1 -6.53 -8.47 78.12
CA MET A 1 -5.49 -8.31 77.08
C MET A 1 -6.04 -8.75 75.73
N THR A 2 -6.57 -7.82 74.93
CA THR A 2 -7.34 -8.10 73.73
C THR A 2 -6.55 -7.57 72.53
N ARG A 3 -6.03 -8.45 71.67
CA ARG A 3 -5.29 -8.08 70.45
C ARG A 3 -6.27 -7.86 69.27
N ILE A 4 -6.34 -6.62 68.81
CA ILE A 4 -7.11 -6.22 67.66
C ILE A 4 -6.27 -6.46 66.41
N LEU A 5 -6.68 -7.42 65.53
CA LEU A 5 -6.11 -7.66 64.23
C LEU A 5 -6.71 -6.66 63.23
N LYS A 6 -5.90 -5.73 62.79
CA LYS A 6 -6.26 -4.85 61.63
C LYS A 6 -6.05 -5.62 60.32
N ARG A 7 -7.13 -5.92 59.61
CA ARG A 7 -7.10 -6.43 58.23
C ARG A 7 -7.01 -5.24 57.27
N LEU A 8 -5.86 -5.07 56.60
CA LEU A 8 -5.75 -4.18 55.44
C LEU A 8 -6.32 -4.92 54.21
N ALA A 9 -7.41 -4.42 53.68
CA ALA A 9 -7.93 -4.82 52.39
C ALA A 9 -7.25 -3.94 51.32
N ALA A 10 -6.34 -4.52 50.53
CA ALA A 10 -5.76 -3.88 49.35
C ALA A 10 -6.75 -4.01 48.21
N ALA A 11 -7.44 -2.93 47.86
CA ALA A 11 -8.25 -2.86 46.65
C ALA A 11 -7.32 -2.64 45.43
N ALA A 12 -7.10 -3.68 44.63
CA ALA A 12 -6.42 -3.58 43.34
C ALA A 12 -7.39 -2.94 42.32
N CYS A 13 -7.17 -1.67 42.05
CA CYS A 13 -7.90 -0.94 41.00
C CYS A 13 -7.34 -1.36 39.61
N MET A 14 -8.00 -2.31 38.97
CA MET A 14 -7.67 -2.78 37.65
C MET A 14 -8.22 -1.77 36.62
N THR A 15 -7.40 -0.82 36.21
CA THR A 15 -7.77 0.15 35.15
C THR A 15 -7.81 -0.57 33.82
N LEU A 16 -9.02 -0.90 33.37
CA LEU A 16 -9.28 -1.43 32.04
C LEU A 16 -9.15 -0.27 31.03
N THR A 17 -7.99 -0.16 30.36
CA THR A 17 -7.82 0.80 29.27
C THR A 17 -8.57 0.26 28.06
N LEU A 18 -9.79 0.78 27.84
CA LEU A 18 -10.50 0.59 26.57
C LEU A 18 -9.72 1.33 25.48
N SER A 19 -8.94 0.60 24.69
CA SER A 19 -8.41 1.11 23.42
C SER A 19 -9.59 1.26 22.46
N VAL A 20 -10.12 2.48 22.33
CA VAL A 20 -11.09 2.80 21.27
C VAL A 20 -10.33 2.77 19.96
N ALA A 21 -10.41 1.65 19.25
CA ALA A 21 -9.97 1.57 17.87
C ALA A 21 -10.90 2.49 17.05
N PHE A 22 -10.39 3.61 16.58
CA PHE A 22 -11.04 4.41 15.54
C PHE A 22 -10.97 3.60 14.24
N ALA A 23 -11.83 2.61 14.11
CA ALA A 23 -12.04 1.91 12.85
C ALA A 23 -12.85 2.85 11.96
N GLY A 24 -12.19 3.50 10.99
CA GLY A 24 -12.88 4.22 9.93
C GLY A 24 -13.86 3.27 9.21
N GLN A 25 -14.83 3.83 8.48
CA GLN A 25 -15.75 3.02 7.68
C GLN A 25 -15.03 2.48 6.43
N PRO A 26 -15.32 1.24 6.00
CA PRO A 26 -14.83 0.73 4.72
C PRO A 26 -15.26 1.64 3.56
N LEU A 27 -14.36 1.89 2.62
CA LEU A 27 -14.61 2.70 1.43
C LEU A 27 -14.85 1.80 0.23
N LYS A 28 -16.06 1.83 -0.33
CA LYS A 28 -16.39 1.09 -1.55
C LYS A 28 -16.23 1.98 -2.77
N ILE A 29 -15.44 1.54 -3.74
CA ILE A 29 -15.26 2.17 -5.04
C ILE A 29 -15.55 1.13 -6.12
N GLU A 30 -16.59 1.33 -6.92
CA GLU A 30 -17.10 0.34 -7.86
C GLU A 30 -17.42 -1.00 -7.13
N SER A 31 -16.87 -2.10 -7.59
CA SER A 31 -17.02 -3.43 -6.97
C SER A 31 -16.02 -3.73 -5.86
N ILE A 32 -15.04 -2.84 -5.62
CA ILE A 32 -13.91 -3.08 -4.71
C ILE A 32 -14.13 -2.36 -3.37
N THR A 33 -13.88 -3.06 -2.28
CA THR A 33 -13.94 -2.49 -0.92
C THR A 33 -12.53 -2.32 -0.36
N TYR A 34 -12.26 -1.17 0.19
CA TYR A 34 -11.02 -0.81 0.88
C TYR A 34 -11.31 -0.72 2.37
N GLU A 35 -10.76 -1.64 3.13
CA GLU A 35 -10.85 -1.59 4.58
C GLU A 35 -10.09 -0.37 5.11
N PRO A 36 -10.51 0.23 6.23
CA PRO A 36 -9.85 1.42 6.80
C PRO A 36 -8.42 1.15 7.25
N GLN A 37 -8.07 -0.11 7.43
CA GLN A 37 -6.77 -0.55 7.91
C GLN A 37 -6.29 -1.77 7.13
N ALA A 38 -4.96 -1.94 7.06
CA ALA A 38 -4.32 -3.14 6.50
C ALA A 38 -3.12 -3.51 7.37
N ASN A 39 -2.77 -4.79 7.40
CA ASN A 39 -1.53 -5.25 8.02
C ASN A 39 -0.51 -5.61 6.95
N VAL A 40 0.71 -5.12 7.12
CA VAL A 40 1.86 -5.44 6.26
C VAL A 40 3.02 -5.84 7.16
N ASN A 41 3.41 -7.09 7.11
CA ASN A 41 4.50 -7.65 7.90
C ASN A 41 4.44 -7.29 9.40
N GLY A 42 3.23 -7.37 10.01
CA GLY A 42 3.01 -7.06 11.42
C GLY A 42 2.75 -5.58 11.74
N GLU A 43 3.01 -4.67 10.80
CA GLU A 43 2.67 -3.26 10.96
C GLU A 43 1.24 -2.96 10.52
N GLN A 44 0.49 -2.29 11.38
CA GLN A 44 -0.85 -1.81 11.05
C GLN A 44 -0.76 -0.47 10.32
N LEU A 45 -1.39 -0.39 9.14
CA LEU A 45 -1.45 0.77 8.27
C LEU A 45 -2.87 1.31 8.21
N LEU A 46 -2.98 2.60 7.92
CA LEU A 46 -4.24 3.30 7.71
C LEU A 46 -4.46 3.58 6.22
N LEU A 47 -5.69 3.45 5.75
CA LEU A 47 -6.07 3.88 4.41
C LEU A 47 -5.88 5.39 4.29
N ASN A 48 -4.85 5.80 3.57
CA ASN A 48 -4.57 7.21 3.31
C ASN A 48 -5.59 7.80 2.34
N GLY A 49 -5.91 7.06 1.28
CA GLY A 49 -6.90 7.43 0.30
C GLY A 49 -7.06 6.34 -0.74
N ALA A 50 -8.15 6.40 -1.49
CA ALA A 50 -8.39 5.51 -2.62
C ALA A 50 -9.17 6.20 -3.73
N GLY A 51 -9.03 5.71 -4.97
CA GLY A 51 -9.66 6.29 -6.12
C GLY A 51 -9.76 5.35 -7.31
N LEU A 52 -10.49 5.79 -8.33
CA LEU A 52 -10.67 5.10 -9.60
C LEU A 52 -9.68 5.64 -10.63
N ARG A 53 -9.03 4.75 -11.37
CA ARG A 53 -8.29 5.08 -12.58
C ARG A 53 -9.15 4.85 -13.81
N THR A 54 -9.29 5.89 -14.61
CA THR A 54 -9.97 5.84 -15.90
C THR A 54 -8.96 6.13 -17.02
N LYS A 55 -8.94 5.31 -18.06
CA LYS A 55 -8.15 5.57 -19.27
C LYS A 55 -9.12 5.82 -20.43
N ILE A 56 -9.10 7.04 -20.98
CA ILE A 56 -10.07 7.51 -21.97
C ILE A 56 -11.49 7.43 -21.36
N PHE A 57 -12.29 6.41 -21.66
CA PHE A 57 -13.64 6.19 -21.12
C PHE A 57 -13.75 4.89 -20.32
N PHE A 58 -12.65 4.14 -20.16
CA PHE A 58 -12.68 2.84 -19.53
C PHE A 58 -12.19 2.91 -18.09
N LYS A 59 -13.00 2.39 -17.16
CA LYS A 59 -12.58 2.11 -15.79
C LYS A 59 -11.61 0.92 -15.83
N VAL A 60 -10.37 1.15 -15.40
CA VAL A 60 -9.31 0.12 -15.53
C VAL A 60 -9.13 -0.61 -14.20
N TYR A 61 -8.92 0.14 -13.13
CA TYR A 61 -8.77 -0.38 -11.77
C TYR A 61 -9.10 0.70 -10.75
N THR A 62 -9.33 0.28 -9.52
CA THR A 62 -9.31 1.16 -8.35
C THR A 62 -7.98 0.99 -7.64
N ALA A 63 -7.47 2.04 -7.01
CA ALA A 63 -6.26 1.97 -6.20
C ALA A 63 -6.49 2.53 -4.81
N GLY A 64 -5.89 1.90 -3.79
CA GLY A 64 -5.85 2.36 -2.41
C GLY A 64 -4.42 2.45 -1.91
N LEU A 65 -4.10 3.53 -1.21
CA LEU A 65 -2.80 3.77 -0.57
C LEU A 65 -2.94 3.59 0.93
N TYR A 66 -2.14 2.70 1.50
CA TYR A 66 -2.07 2.47 2.94
C TYR A 66 -0.71 2.88 3.47
N LEU A 67 -0.70 3.71 4.50
CA LEU A 67 0.50 4.28 5.10
C LEU A 67 0.46 4.17 6.64
N LYS A 68 1.62 4.21 7.27
CA LYS A 68 1.73 4.26 8.73
C LYS A 68 1.22 5.58 9.31
N ALA A 69 1.54 6.68 8.64
CA ALA A 69 1.09 8.02 8.99
C ALA A 69 0.41 8.67 7.77
N PRO A 70 -0.66 9.48 7.98
CA PRO A 70 -1.32 10.19 6.90
C PRO A 70 -0.35 11.09 6.11
N ALA A 71 -0.54 11.14 4.79
CA ALA A 71 0.22 12.01 3.89
C ALA A 71 -0.71 12.73 2.92
N ARG A 72 -0.51 14.02 2.75
CA ARG A 72 -1.23 14.86 1.78
C ARG A 72 -0.37 15.24 0.57
N ARG A 73 0.94 15.01 0.66
CA ARG A 73 1.92 15.27 -0.40
C ARG A 73 2.69 14.00 -0.73
N ASN A 74 3.08 13.86 -1.99
CA ASN A 74 3.90 12.73 -2.44
C ASN A 74 5.21 12.62 -1.64
N THR A 75 5.86 13.76 -1.36
CA THR A 75 7.10 13.79 -0.57
C THR A 75 6.91 13.23 0.84
N GLU A 76 5.76 13.48 1.48
CA GLU A 76 5.45 12.94 2.79
C GLU A 76 5.25 11.42 2.75
N ALA A 77 4.50 10.92 1.74
CA ALA A 77 4.26 9.48 1.58
C ALA A 77 5.56 8.72 1.25
N MET A 78 6.39 9.28 0.36
CA MET A 78 7.62 8.64 -0.10
C MET A 78 8.76 8.71 0.93
N ALA A 79 8.71 9.66 1.86
CA ALA A 79 9.72 9.81 2.92
C ALA A 79 9.49 8.87 4.13
N GLN A 80 8.32 8.26 4.27
CA GLN A 80 8.06 7.33 5.38
C GLN A 80 8.96 6.09 5.26
N ASN A 81 9.76 5.83 6.28
CA ASN A 81 10.58 4.60 6.36
C ASN A 81 9.88 3.52 7.20
N SER A 82 8.62 3.27 6.90
CA SER A 82 7.74 2.27 7.54
C SER A 82 7.11 1.39 6.47
N ALA A 83 6.40 0.36 6.88
CA ALA A 83 5.60 -0.41 5.95
C ALA A 83 4.60 0.47 5.18
N ALA A 84 4.28 0.06 3.97
CA ALA A 84 3.31 0.72 3.11
C ALA A 84 2.69 -0.29 2.12
N ARG A 85 1.49 -0.01 1.61
CA ARG A 85 0.81 -0.81 0.58
C ARG A 85 0.17 0.07 -0.47
N VAL A 86 0.31 -0.31 -1.73
CA VAL A 86 -0.60 0.09 -2.79
C VAL A 86 -1.42 -1.12 -3.19
N ARG A 87 -2.74 -1.04 -3.02
CA ARG A 87 -3.71 -2.08 -3.42
C ARG A 87 -4.40 -1.67 -4.71
N LEU A 88 -4.38 -2.54 -5.70
CA LEU A 88 -5.11 -2.39 -6.96
C LEU A 88 -6.25 -3.40 -7.00
N GLY A 89 -7.47 -2.94 -7.31
CA GLY A 89 -8.61 -3.80 -7.60
C GLY A 89 -8.99 -3.68 -9.07
N LEU A 90 -8.84 -4.76 -9.84
CA LEU A 90 -9.01 -4.76 -11.28
C LEU A 90 -10.50 -4.70 -11.65
N LEU A 91 -10.86 -3.77 -12.54
CA LEU A 91 -12.24 -3.61 -13.06
C LEU A 91 -12.38 -4.16 -14.47
N ARG A 92 -11.29 -4.65 -15.05
CA ARG A 92 -11.24 -5.33 -16.36
C ARG A 92 -10.03 -6.24 -16.43
N ASP A 93 -10.08 -7.16 -17.37
CA ASP A 93 -8.93 -8.01 -17.68
C ASP A 93 -7.78 -7.17 -18.23
N VAL A 94 -6.56 -7.46 -17.77
CA VAL A 94 -5.33 -6.81 -18.23
C VAL A 94 -4.31 -7.89 -18.54
N SER A 95 -3.77 -7.86 -19.76
CA SER A 95 -2.71 -8.80 -20.13
C SER A 95 -1.42 -8.52 -19.36
N CYS A 96 -0.65 -9.55 -19.08
CA CYS A 96 0.65 -9.47 -18.46
C CYS A 96 1.57 -8.44 -19.16
N ALA A 97 1.60 -8.48 -20.50
CA ALA A 97 2.39 -7.54 -21.30
C ALA A 97 1.96 -6.08 -21.03
N SER A 98 0.65 -5.78 -21.14
CA SER A 98 0.14 -4.42 -20.89
C SER A 98 0.39 -3.95 -19.46
N PHE A 99 0.39 -4.88 -18.51
CA PHE A 99 0.65 -4.54 -17.10
C PHE A 99 2.13 -4.17 -16.90
N ILE A 100 3.06 -4.98 -17.44
CA ILE A 100 4.50 -4.72 -17.41
C ILE A 100 4.86 -3.44 -18.18
N ASP A 101 4.26 -3.20 -19.34
CA ASP A 101 4.47 -1.98 -20.11
C ASP A 101 4.05 -0.74 -19.32
N SER A 102 2.87 -0.78 -18.69
CA SER A 102 2.39 0.31 -17.83
C SER A 102 3.28 0.56 -16.61
N LEU A 103 3.82 -0.49 -16.01
CA LEU A 103 4.80 -0.41 -14.93
C LEU A 103 6.08 0.28 -15.40
N ASN A 104 6.64 -0.16 -16.52
CA ASN A 104 7.86 0.40 -17.09
C ASN A 104 7.70 1.87 -17.48
N ASP A 105 6.62 2.20 -18.17
CA ASP A 105 6.32 3.56 -18.59
C ASP A 105 6.17 4.50 -17.38
N GLY A 106 5.46 4.06 -16.34
CA GLY A 106 5.26 4.84 -15.12
C GLY A 106 6.55 5.07 -14.34
N ILE A 107 7.42 4.05 -14.25
CA ILE A 107 8.74 4.18 -13.61
C ILE A 107 9.63 5.13 -14.42
N LYS A 108 9.74 4.91 -15.73
CA LYS A 108 10.56 5.73 -16.63
C LYS A 108 10.12 7.20 -16.65
N ALA A 109 8.83 7.47 -16.56
CA ALA A 109 8.30 8.83 -16.52
C ALA A 109 8.71 9.59 -15.25
N ASN A 110 9.01 8.89 -14.16
CA ASN A 110 9.24 9.51 -12.85
C ASN A 110 10.65 9.29 -12.28
N LEU A 111 11.46 8.41 -12.89
CA LEU A 111 12.79 8.10 -12.40
C LEU A 111 13.87 8.65 -13.35
N GLN A 112 14.89 9.28 -12.76
CA GLN A 112 16.07 9.67 -13.52
C GLN A 112 16.85 8.42 -13.96
N PRO A 113 17.46 8.39 -15.16
CA PRO A 113 18.17 7.22 -15.70
C PRO A 113 19.23 6.63 -14.75
N ALA A 114 19.95 7.49 -14.03
CA ALA A 114 20.96 7.02 -13.06
C ALA A 114 20.33 6.27 -11.87
N LYS A 115 19.18 6.72 -11.39
CA LYS A 115 18.44 6.05 -10.31
C LYS A 115 17.79 4.75 -10.80
N GLU A 116 17.25 4.74 -12.01
CA GLU A 116 16.72 3.52 -12.63
C GLU A 116 17.81 2.47 -12.80
N LYS A 117 19.00 2.88 -13.27
CA LYS A 117 20.16 1.98 -13.40
C LYS A 117 20.61 1.41 -12.04
N ALA A 118 20.55 2.21 -10.98
CA ALA A 118 20.96 1.79 -9.63
C ALA A 118 20.08 0.69 -9.03
N ILE A 119 18.83 0.54 -9.49
CA ILE A 119 17.86 -0.49 -9.05
C ILE A 119 17.47 -1.44 -10.19
N SER A 120 18.30 -1.56 -11.21
CA SER A 120 17.97 -2.33 -12.43
C SER A 120 17.75 -3.82 -12.16
N ALA A 121 18.51 -4.40 -11.22
CA ALA A 121 18.35 -5.80 -10.82
C ALA A 121 17.00 -6.05 -10.13
N GLU A 122 16.62 -5.15 -9.22
CA GLU A 122 15.35 -5.21 -8.50
C GLU A 122 14.15 -4.98 -9.43
N LEU A 123 14.30 -4.08 -10.40
CA LEU A 123 13.28 -3.87 -11.44
C LEU A 123 13.11 -5.12 -12.31
N GLU A 124 14.20 -5.81 -12.66
CA GLU A 124 14.09 -7.06 -13.42
C GLU A 124 13.48 -8.18 -12.60
N ALA A 125 13.81 -8.28 -11.31
CA ALA A 125 13.15 -9.20 -10.40
C ALA A 125 11.64 -8.92 -10.31
N LEU A 126 11.22 -7.65 -10.22
CA LEU A 126 9.81 -7.27 -10.22
C LEU A 126 9.12 -7.64 -11.54
N ARG A 127 9.74 -7.38 -12.69
CA ARG A 127 9.20 -7.79 -14.00
C ARG A 127 9.06 -9.31 -14.11
N SER A 128 10.05 -10.06 -13.64
CA SER A 128 10.01 -11.52 -13.63
C SER A 128 8.86 -12.04 -12.77
N LEU A 129 8.65 -11.45 -11.61
CA LEU A 129 7.53 -11.73 -10.72
C LEU A 129 6.19 -11.41 -11.40
N MET A 130 6.06 -10.27 -12.08
CA MET A 130 4.86 -9.92 -12.83
C MET A 130 4.59 -10.92 -13.97
N ARG A 131 5.63 -11.41 -14.67
CA ARG A 131 5.47 -12.48 -15.67
C ARG A 131 4.93 -13.77 -15.08
N SER A 132 5.32 -14.11 -13.85
CA SER A 132 4.81 -15.32 -13.17
C SER A 132 3.34 -15.21 -12.75
N ILE A 133 2.84 -13.99 -12.55
CA ILE A 133 1.40 -13.74 -12.33
C ILE A 133 0.61 -14.01 -13.62
N GLY A 134 1.15 -13.64 -14.77
CA GLY A 134 0.46 -13.74 -16.05
C GLY A 134 -0.63 -12.69 -16.22
N ASP A 135 -1.66 -13.03 -16.99
CA ASP A 135 -2.82 -12.15 -17.21
C ASP A 135 -3.68 -12.06 -15.95
N VAL A 136 -4.08 -10.86 -15.59
CA VAL A 136 -4.95 -10.61 -14.45
C VAL A 136 -6.37 -10.32 -14.91
N LYS A 137 -7.35 -10.71 -14.09
CA LYS A 137 -8.77 -10.71 -14.43
C LYS A 137 -9.54 -9.63 -13.67
N THR A 138 -10.70 -9.30 -14.19
CA THR A 138 -11.69 -8.49 -13.48
C THR A 138 -11.97 -9.07 -12.10
N GLY A 139 -11.85 -8.25 -11.06
CA GLY A 139 -12.03 -8.65 -9.66
C GLY A 139 -10.74 -9.07 -8.95
N ASP A 140 -9.65 -9.31 -9.67
CA ASP A 140 -8.36 -9.59 -9.04
C ASP A 140 -7.87 -8.40 -8.21
N ILE A 141 -7.25 -8.72 -7.08
CA ILE A 141 -6.61 -7.77 -6.18
C ILE A 141 -5.09 -7.97 -6.24
N ILE A 142 -4.37 -6.91 -6.53
CA ILE A 142 -2.90 -6.91 -6.50
C ILE A 142 -2.44 -5.93 -5.44
N ASP A 143 -1.62 -6.43 -4.50
CA ASP A 143 -0.97 -5.59 -3.50
C ASP A 143 0.53 -5.49 -3.81
N PHE A 144 1.03 -4.26 -3.83
CA PHE A 144 2.44 -3.95 -3.73
C PHE A 144 2.72 -3.49 -2.32
N ASP A 145 3.41 -4.30 -1.56
CA ASP A 145 3.75 -4.05 -0.16
C ASP A 145 5.23 -3.72 -0.01
N TYR A 146 5.51 -2.90 0.96
CA TYR A 146 6.87 -2.65 1.43
C TYR A 146 6.94 -2.86 2.92
N SER A 147 8.01 -3.47 3.38
CA SER A 147 8.42 -3.41 4.78
C SER A 147 9.94 -3.23 4.87
N PRO A 148 10.45 -2.49 5.89
CA PRO A 148 11.89 -2.28 6.05
C PRO A 148 12.70 -3.57 6.12
N ASP A 149 12.12 -4.62 6.72
CA ASP A 149 12.80 -5.89 6.97
C ASP A 149 12.86 -6.80 5.73
N LYS A 150 11.81 -6.78 4.88
CA LYS A 150 11.69 -7.72 3.75
C LYS A 150 11.91 -7.07 2.38
N GLY A 151 11.78 -5.73 2.31
CA GLY A 151 11.76 -5.05 1.02
C GLY A 151 10.37 -5.04 0.38
N THR A 152 10.31 -5.15 -0.95
CA THR A 152 9.07 -5.11 -1.72
C THR A 152 8.52 -6.53 -1.92
N THR A 153 7.24 -6.73 -1.61
CA THR A 153 6.51 -7.98 -1.85
C THR A 153 5.27 -7.72 -2.70
N VAL A 154 4.88 -8.69 -3.50
CA VAL A 154 3.67 -8.61 -4.32
C VAL A 154 2.72 -9.74 -3.91
N HIS A 155 1.43 -9.42 -3.81
CA HIS A 155 0.39 -10.41 -3.57
C HIS A 155 -0.64 -10.36 -4.68
N LEU A 156 -1.16 -11.51 -5.06
CA LEU A 156 -2.34 -11.64 -5.92
C LEU A 156 -3.44 -12.34 -5.13
N ASN A 157 -4.57 -11.67 -4.94
CA ASN A 157 -5.71 -12.17 -4.18
C ASN A 157 -5.29 -12.66 -2.78
N ASP A 158 -4.57 -11.80 -2.06
CA ASP A 158 -4.00 -12.00 -0.72
C ASP A 158 -2.94 -13.13 -0.62
N LYS A 159 -2.55 -13.75 -1.75
CA LYS A 159 -1.49 -14.77 -1.77
C LYS A 159 -0.16 -14.16 -2.23
N PRO A 160 0.94 -14.40 -1.50
CA PRO A 160 2.25 -13.89 -1.92
C PRO A 160 2.66 -14.52 -3.27
N VAL A 161 3.28 -13.72 -4.12
CA VAL A 161 3.81 -14.14 -5.42
C VAL A 161 5.32 -14.02 -5.39
N GLY A 162 6.00 -15.14 -5.52
CA GLY A 162 7.46 -15.23 -5.46
C GLY A 162 8.05 -14.81 -4.12
N GLU A 163 9.35 -14.53 -4.12
CA GLU A 163 10.08 -14.10 -2.94
C GLU A 163 10.11 -12.58 -2.82
N PRO A 164 10.30 -12.02 -1.61
CA PRO A 164 10.49 -10.59 -1.42
C PRO A 164 11.67 -10.06 -2.22
N ILE A 165 11.51 -8.90 -2.85
CA ILE A 165 12.57 -8.22 -3.58
C ILE A 165 13.28 -7.25 -2.64
N GLY A 166 14.57 -7.44 -2.42
CA GLY A 166 15.42 -6.56 -1.61
C GLY A 166 15.54 -5.15 -2.19
N GLY A 167 16.69 -4.48 -1.97
CA GLY A 167 16.93 -3.12 -2.52
C GLY A 167 16.29 -1.99 -1.73
N GLY A 168 15.66 -2.31 -0.61
CA GLY A 168 15.11 -1.33 0.32
C GLY A 168 14.01 -0.46 -0.28
N ARG A 169 13.90 0.76 0.22
CA ARG A 169 12.83 1.71 -0.16
C ARG A 169 12.95 2.22 -1.61
N ALA A 170 14.13 2.12 -2.24
CA ALA A 170 14.36 2.68 -3.57
C ALA A 170 13.47 2.04 -4.64
N LEU A 171 13.36 0.71 -4.67
CA LEU A 171 12.45 0.01 -5.57
C LEU A 171 10.99 0.38 -5.29
N TYR A 172 10.58 0.32 -4.02
CA TYR A 172 9.19 0.64 -3.66
C TYR A 172 8.81 2.07 -4.02
N ASN A 173 9.71 3.03 -3.79
CA ASN A 173 9.46 4.42 -4.18
C ASN A 173 9.38 4.58 -5.70
N ALA A 174 10.13 3.82 -6.48
CA ALA A 174 10.01 3.81 -7.93
C ALA A 174 8.62 3.29 -8.38
N VAL A 175 8.12 2.24 -7.75
CA VAL A 175 6.76 1.72 -7.97
C VAL A 175 5.71 2.75 -7.51
N LEU A 176 5.87 3.31 -6.31
CA LEU A 176 4.93 4.29 -5.75
C LEU A 176 4.86 5.57 -6.60
N ALA A 177 5.97 5.96 -7.24
CA ALA A 177 6.03 7.13 -8.13
C ALA A 177 5.10 7.01 -9.36
N ILE A 178 4.71 5.82 -9.77
CA ILE A 178 3.73 5.60 -10.84
C ILE A 178 2.43 6.34 -10.54
N TRP A 179 2.00 6.34 -9.28
CA TRP A 179 0.76 6.99 -8.84
C TRP A 179 0.97 8.33 -8.15
N LEU A 180 2.11 8.53 -7.49
CA LEU A 180 2.34 9.72 -6.66
C LEU A 180 3.43 10.66 -7.20
N GLY A 181 4.20 10.25 -8.20
CA GLY A 181 5.27 11.04 -8.80
C GLY A 181 4.78 12.30 -9.52
N ASP A 182 5.71 13.12 -9.98
CA ASP A 182 5.39 14.37 -10.68
C ASP A 182 4.70 14.11 -12.04
N ASN A 183 5.03 12.97 -12.68
CA ASN A 183 4.37 12.48 -13.88
C ASN A 183 3.50 11.26 -13.54
N ALA A 184 2.58 11.42 -12.58
CA ALA A 184 1.69 10.35 -12.17
C ALA A 184 0.83 9.87 -13.34
N ILE A 185 0.52 8.56 -13.34
CA ILE A 185 -0.28 7.92 -14.41
C ILE A 185 -1.70 8.49 -14.53
N ASP A 186 -2.19 9.18 -13.48
CA ASP A 186 -3.49 9.83 -13.40
C ASP A 186 -3.49 10.84 -12.23
N ASP A 187 -3.59 12.14 -12.56
CA ASP A 187 -3.57 13.20 -11.56
C ASP A 187 -4.80 13.20 -10.65
N GLY A 188 -5.96 12.81 -11.19
CA GLY A 188 -7.19 12.69 -10.41
C GLY A 188 -7.06 11.58 -9.36
N LEU A 189 -6.50 10.44 -9.74
CA LEU A 189 -6.22 9.35 -8.83
C LEU A 189 -5.17 9.76 -7.79
N LYS A 190 -4.07 10.43 -8.20
CA LYS A 190 -3.05 10.96 -7.26
C LYS A 190 -3.67 11.81 -6.16
N LYS A 191 -4.55 12.77 -6.54
CA LYS A 191 -5.26 13.61 -5.57
C LYS A 191 -6.10 12.78 -4.59
N LYS A 192 -6.81 11.77 -5.08
CA LYS A 192 -7.61 10.86 -4.24
C LYS A 192 -6.76 10.04 -3.28
N LEU A 193 -5.62 9.52 -3.74
CA LEU A 193 -4.70 8.75 -2.90
C LEU A 193 -4.08 9.59 -1.78
N LEU A 194 -3.80 10.88 -2.05
CA LEU A 194 -3.22 11.80 -1.09
C LEU A 194 -4.24 12.63 -0.31
N LYS A 195 -5.56 12.49 -0.62
CA LYS A 195 -6.61 13.37 -0.07
C LYS A 195 -6.22 14.85 -0.20
N SER A 196 -5.55 15.21 -1.30
CA SER A 196 -5.13 16.56 -1.61
C SER A 196 -6.15 17.18 -2.55
N GLY A 197 -7.00 18.07 -2.03
CA GLY A 197 -8.01 18.79 -2.81
C GLY A 197 -9.44 18.66 -2.31
N ASP A 198 -9.61 18.32 -1.03
CA ASP A 198 -10.86 18.52 -0.28
C ASP A 198 -10.82 19.89 0.39
#